data_32ea66e1ee59bd24e22959b574580cdb
#
_entry.id   32ea66e1ee59bd24e22959b574580cdb
#
_cell.length_a   1.000
_cell.length_b   1.000
_cell.length_c   1.000
_cell.angle_alpha   90.00
_cell.angle_beta   90.00
_cell.angle_gamma   90.00
#
_symmetry.space_group_name_H-M   'P 1'
#
loop_
_entity.id
_entity.type
_entity.pdbx_description
1 polymer ?
#
loop_
_entity_poly.entity_id
_entity_poly.type
_entity_poly.pdbx_seq_one_letter_code
_entity_poly.pdbx_strand_id
1 'polypeptide(L)'
;GLMFPDYDHPGVDLILPDYTYVLEHVDKLRGIIITHGHEDHTGSLPYLLKDLDKQVPIYATKLTLGLIEGKLKEHKIKNAKLCEIKPGQKIKLGCITAEFFSVNHSIPDAIGVFFTSPAGNVLHTGDFKLDQSPIDGVHTDFGALARFAKQGVTLMMSDSTNATNPNFTPSEAEVGKTLDKIISTAKGRVIIASFASHIHRMQQICDAAVRNGRKVAVTGRSMVQNTDIARRLGYLNISDNNLIDAYDLKGIPSDQYVLMCTGSQGEPLSALARIASGNHKTISIEEGDTVIISATPVPGNEKAVTRVVNSLAKIGADVYDKSRARVHVSGHAAAEELKLVLSI
;
A
#
# COMPACT_ATOMS: atom_id res chain seq x y z
N GLY A 1 13.65 -1.81 4.45
CA GLY A 1 12.59 -2.66 3.93
C GLY A 1 12.41 -3.97 4.68
N LEU A 2 11.47 -4.74 4.21
CA LEU A 2 11.21 -6.08 4.72
C LEU A 2 10.79 -6.94 3.53
N MET A 3 11.28 -8.17 3.46
CA MET A 3 10.82 -9.14 2.46
C MET A 3 10.00 -10.24 3.16
N PHE A 4 8.89 -10.63 2.56
CA PHE A 4 8.12 -11.77 3.05
C PHE A 4 8.76 -13.07 2.55
N PRO A 5 8.93 -14.08 3.41
CA PRO A 5 9.41 -15.38 2.97
C PRO A 5 8.35 -16.07 2.08
N ASP A 6 8.82 -16.82 1.12
CA ASP A 6 8.02 -17.66 0.22
C ASP A 6 8.20 -19.16 0.53
N TYR A 7 7.75 -20.01 -0.38
CA TYR A 7 7.84 -21.46 -0.22
C TYR A 7 9.27 -22.01 -0.16
N ASP A 8 10.25 -21.25 -0.66
CA ASP A 8 11.65 -21.65 -0.67
C ASP A 8 12.34 -21.33 0.67
N HIS A 9 11.59 -20.69 1.61
CA HIS A 9 12.08 -20.32 2.94
C HIS A 9 11.27 -21.01 4.06
N PRO A 10 11.25 -22.37 4.14
CA PRO A 10 10.44 -23.08 5.14
C PRO A 10 10.95 -22.78 6.57
N GLY A 11 10.03 -22.41 7.47
CA GLY A 11 10.34 -22.09 8.87
C GLY A 11 10.91 -20.68 9.10
N VAL A 12 10.93 -19.84 8.06
CA VAL A 12 11.31 -18.42 8.18
C VAL A 12 10.04 -17.58 8.26
N ASP A 13 9.91 -16.77 9.30
CA ASP A 13 8.77 -15.87 9.48
C ASP A 13 8.99 -14.49 8.83
N LEU A 14 10.22 -14.00 8.82
CA LEU A 14 10.59 -12.68 8.30
C LEU A 14 11.99 -12.71 7.69
N ILE A 15 12.19 -11.91 6.64
CA ILE A 15 13.50 -11.66 6.06
C ILE A 15 13.79 -10.16 6.20
N LEU A 16 14.75 -9.85 7.08
CA LEU A 16 15.18 -8.48 7.35
C LEU A 16 16.43 -8.14 6.53
N PRO A 17 16.61 -6.88 6.11
CA PRO A 17 17.85 -6.46 5.49
C PRO A 17 19.00 -6.53 6.52
N ASP A 18 20.19 -6.78 6.06
CA ASP A 18 21.40 -6.61 6.87
C ASP A 18 21.69 -5.11 7.01
N TYR A 19 21.57 -4.59 8.22
CA TYR A 19 21.89 -3.21 8.56
C TYR A 19 23.10 -3.05 9.46
N THR A 20 24.00 -4.07 9.49
CA THR A 20 25.26 -4.06 10.26
C THR A 20 26.06 -2.79 10.01
N TYR A 21 26.20 -2.38 8.73
CA TYR A 21 26.87 -1.13 8.38
C TYR A 21 26.29 0.11 9.07
N VAL A 22 24.95 0.17 9.22
CA VAL A 22 24.29 1.29 9.90
C VAL A 22 24.60 1.27 11.40
N LEU A 23 24.65 0.09 12.02
CA LEU A 23 24.97 -0.07 13.45
C LEU A 23 26.43 0.28 13.75
N GLU A 24 27.36 -0.15 12.89
CA GLU A 24 28.77 0.18 13.01
C GLU A 24 29.10 1.68 12.83
N HIS A 25 28.19 2.43 12.16
CA HIS A 25 28.36 3.86 11.88
C HIS A 25 27.25 4.71 12.49
N VAL A 26 26.66 4.26 13.60
CA VAL A 26 25.51 4.93 14.24
C VAL A 26 25.84 6.38 14.66
N ASP A 27 27.09 6.68 14.98
CA ASP A 27 27.60 8.04 15.26
C ASP A 27 27.39 9.03 14.11
N LYS A 28 27.43 8.53 12.85
CA LYS A 28 27.21 9.30 11.62
C LYS A 28 25.76 9.39 11.21
N LEU A 29 24.88 8.53 11.72
CA LEU A 29 23.46 8.51 11.37
C LEU A 29 22.75 9.77 11.87
N ARG A 30 22.13 10.54 10.97
CA ARG A 30 21.45 11.80 11.26
C ARG A 30 19.94 11.70 11.21
N GLY A 31 19.41 10.69 10.54
CA GLY A 31 17.98 10.48 10.41
C GLY A 31 17.67 9.29 9.52
N ILE A 32 16.42 8.85 9.58
CA ILE A 32 15.83 7.84 8.70
C ILE A 32 14.71 8.53 7.93
N ILE A 33 14.71 8.44 6.61
CA ILE A 33 13.65 8.97 5.75
C ILE A 33 12.86 7.78 5.19
N ILE A 34 11.55 7.80 5.36
CA ILE A 34 10.64 6.81 4.79
C ILE A 34 9.81 7.46 3.70
N THR A 35 9.88 6.92 2.50
CA THR A 35 9.23 7.49 1.31
C THR A 35 7.72 7.31 1.32
N HIS A 36 7.23 6.17 1.84
CA HIS A 36 5.80 5.86 1.95
C HIS A 36 5.55 4.70 2.92
N GLY A 37 4.27 4.42 3.20
CA GLY A 37 3.85 3.55 4.30
C GLY A 37 3.72 2.07 3.98
N HIS A 38 4.17 1.56 2.83
CA HIS A 38 4.11 0.13 2.52
C HIS A 38 5.02 -0.71 3.42
N GLU A 39 4.68 -2.00 3.56
CA GLU A 39 5.33 -2.91 4.49
C GLU A 39 6.80 -3.18 4.15
N ASP A 40 7.10 -3.34 2.87
CA ASP A 40 8.44 -3.54 2.34
C ASP A 40 9.36 -2.32 2.54
N HIS A 41 8.81 -1.15 2.89
CA HIS A 41 9.56 0.06 3.25
C HIS A 41 9.59 0.32 4.75
N THR A 42 8.57 -0.06 5.50
CA THR A 42 8.42 0.25 6.93
C THR A 42 8.62 -0.96 7.85
N GLY A 43 8.48 -2.18 7.34
CA GLY A 43 8.36 -3.40 8.13
C GLY A 43 9.57 -3.74 8.99
N SER A 44 10.79 -3.45 8.53
CA SER A 44 12.00 -3.71 9.33
C SER A 44 12.32 -2.59 10.33
N LEU A 45 11.63 -1.44 10.25
CA LEU A 45 11.93 -0.29 11.12
C LEU A 45 11.88 -0.61 12.62
N PRO A 46 10.88 -1.36 13.15
CA PRO A 46 10.86 -1.72 14.57
C PRO A 46 12.07 -2.55 15.02
N TYR A 47 12.59 -3.40 14.15
CA TYR A 47 13.76 -4.22 14.44
C TYR A 47 15.02 -3.36 14.48
N LEU A 48 15.24 -2.54 13.44
CA LEU A 48 16.35 -1.59 13.42
C LEU A 48 16.35 -0.68 14.66
N LEU A 49 15.17 -0.15 15.06
CA LEU A 49 15.08 0.75 16.22
C LEU A 49 15.38 0.07 17.55
N LYS A 50 15.16 -1.25 17.65
CA LYS A 50 15.54 -2.01 18.85
C LYS A 50 17.06 -2.21 18.96
N ASP A 51 17.73 -2.29 17.80
CA ASP A 51 19.18 -2.53 17.74
C ASP A 51 20.00 -1.23 17.76
N LEU A 52 19.34 -0.07 17.58
CA LEU A 52 19.99 1.24 17.66
C LEU A 52 20.17 1.69 19.13
N ASP A 53 21.41 1.98 19.55
CA ASP A 53 21.76 2.47 20.87
C ASP A 53 21.36 3.93 21.13
N LYS A 54 20.93 4.65 20.08
CA LYS A 54 20.52 6.04 20.19
C LYS A 54 19.20 6.32 19.49
N GLN A 55 18.49 7.34 19.97
CA GLN A 55 17.30 7.84 19.31
C GLN A 55 17.67 8.59 18.02
N VAL A 56 17.20 8.09 16.87
CA VAL A 56 17.37 8.68 15.56
C VAL A 56 16.03 9.22 15.07
N PRO A 57 15.94 10.47 14.55
CA PRO A 57 14.69 11.00 14.02
C PRO A 57 14.28 10.25 12.74
N ILE A 58 12.97 9.95 12.65
CA ILE A 58 12.33 9.31 11.51
C ILE A 58 11.48 10.35 10.81
N TYR A 59 11.81 10.65 9.57
CA TYR A 59 11.14 11.65 8.75
C TYR A 59 10.22 10.94 7.74
N ALA A 60 8.94 11.26 7.75
CA ALA A 60 7.98 10.77 6.79
C ALA A 60 6.76 11.70 6.72
N THR A 61 5.91 11.49 5.73
CA THR A 61 4.64 12.20 5.60
C THR A 61 3.62 11.73 6.63
N LYS A 62 2.55 12.50 6.80
CA LYS A 62 1.55 12.33 7.86
C LYS A 62 0.93 10.91 7.88
N LEU A 63 0.48 10.39 6.73
CA LEU A 63 -0.09 9.04 6.65
C LEU A 63 0.96 7.98 6.97
N THR A 64 2.14 8.10 6.38
CA THR A 64 3.26 7.18 6.61
C THR A 64 3.65 7.11 8.09
N LEU A 65 3.72 8.26 8.78
CA LEU A 65 3.96 8.30 10.22
C LEU A 65 2.86 7.63 11.02
N GLY A 66 1.60 7.81 10.65
CA GLY A 66 0.47 7.14 11.31
C GLY A 66 0.55 5.62 11.21
N LEU A 67 0.94 5.09 10.04
CA LEU A 67 1.14 3.66 9.85
C LEU A 67 2.36 3.14 10.65
N ILE A 68 3.46 3.90 10.64
CA ILE A 68 4.65 3.59 11.45
C ILE A 68 4.30 3.58 12.94
N GLU A 69 3.56 4.58 13.44
CA GLU A 69 3.15 4.64 14.85
C GLU A 69 2.35 3.40 15.27
N GLY A 70 1.38 2.97 14.44
CA GLY A 70 0.64 1.73 14.64
C GLY A 70 1.56 0.52 14.79
N LYS A 71 2.52 0.38 13.90
CA LYS A 71 3.51 -0.69 13.90
C LYS A 71 4.45 -0.64 15.12
N LEU A 72 4.94 0.53 15.48
CA LEU A 72 5.79 0.71 16.66
C LEU A 72 5.06 0.34 17.95
N LYS A 73 3.76 0.67 18.03
CA LYS A 73 2.88 0.28 19.16
C LYS A 73 2.75 -1.24 19.27
N GLU A 74 2.57 -1.96 18.16
CA GLU A 74 2.53 -3.44 18.14
C GLU A 74 3.83 -4.04 18.68
N HIS A 75 4.97 -3.45 18.31
CA HIS A 75 6.31 -3.85 18.75
C HIS A 75 6.69 -3.28 20.12
N LYS A 76 5.78 -2.55 20.83
CA LYS A 76 5.98 -1.94 22.15
C LYS A 76 7.11 -0.92 22.22
N ILE A 77 7.42 -0.26 21.09
CA ILE A 77 8.41 0.82 21.00
C ILE A 77 7.71 2.15 21.29
N LYS A 78 8.09 2.81 22.39
CA LYS A 78 7.40 4.03 22.89
C LYS A 78 8.12 5.34 22.58
N ASN A 79 9.43 5.30 22.34
CA ASN A 79 10.28 6.50 22.35
C ASN A 79 10.87 6.79 20.95
N ALA A 80 10.15 6.50 19.87
CA ALA A 80 10.59 6.87 18.54
C ALA A 80 10.38 8.38 18.30
N LYS A 81 11.37 9.05 17.72
CA LYS A 81 11.28 10.46 17.34
C LYS A 81 10.70 10.56 15.93
N LEU A 82 9.38 10.67 15.83
CA LEU A 82 8.66 10.84 14.57
C LEU A 82 8.62 12.31 14.18
N CYS A 83 9.04 12.64 12.96
CA CYS A 83 9.12 13.98 12.43
C CYS A 83 8.33 14.07 11.12
N GLU A 84 7.21 14.79 11.14
CA GLU A 84 6.41 15.01 9.94
C GLU A 84 7.15 15.93 8.95
N ILE A 85 7.14 15.51 7.69
CA ILE A 85 7.62 16.30 6.54
C ILE A 85 6.54 16.38 5.47
N LYS A 86 6.70 17.36 4.58
CA LYS A 86 5.77 17.61 3.48
C LYS A 86 6.52 17.80 2.17
N PRO A 87 5.90 17.50 1.02
CA PRO A 87 6.44 17.88 -0.28
C PRO A 87 6.78 19.37 -0.34
N GLY A 88 7.90 19.70 -0.98
CA GLY A 88 8.47 21.04 -1.05
C GLY A 88 9.34 21.44 0.17
N GLN A 89 9.28 20.70 1.27
CA GLN A 89 10.08 20.96 2.46
C GLN A 89 11.53 20.52 2.25
N LYS A 90 12.45 21.25 2.88
CA LYS A 90 13.88 20.89 2.98
C LYS A 90 14.27 20.67 4.43
N ILE A 91 15.07 19.64 4.68
CA ILE A 91 15.70 19.42 5.98
C ILE A 91 17.20 19.28 5.83
N LYS A 92 17.94 19.74 6.84
CA LYS A 92 19.41 19.65 6.88
C LYS A 92 19.83 18.51 7.80
N LEU A 93 20.60 17.56 7.26
CA LEU A 93 21.10 16.36 7.93
C LEU A 93 22.65 16.38 7.89
N GLY A 94 23.26 17.16 8.74
CA GLY A 94 24.73 17.39 8.70
C GLY A 94 25.13 18.20 7.46
N CYS A 95 25.97 17.62 6.59
CA CYS A 95 26.39 18.22 5.32
C CYS A 95 25.40 17.92 4.16
N ILE A 96 24.37 17.09 4.40
CA ILE A 96 23.37 16.71 3.40
C ILE A 96 22.11 17.56 3.62
N THR A 97 21.52 18.05 2.55
CA THR A 97 20.17 18.61 2.54
C THR A 97 19.24 17.68 1.78
N ALA A 98 18.12 17.29 2.36
CA ALA A 98 17.08 16.52 1.71
C ALA A 98 15.88 17.43 1.39
N GLU A 99 15.45 17.44 0.13
CA GLU A 99 14.24 18.11 -0.36
C GLU A 99 13.24 17.08 -0.82
N PHE A 100 11.98 17.20 -0.39
CA PHE A 100 10.94 16.22 -0.65
C PHE A 100 10.01 16.69 -1.77
N PHE A 101 9.54 15.76 -2.60
CA PHE A 101 8.57 16.05 -3.66
C PHE A 101 7.51 14.97 -3.75
N SER A 102 6.30 15.31 -4.22
CA SER A 102 5.21 14.37 -4.38
C SER A 102 5.46 13.40 -5.52
N VAL A 103 5.11 12.14 -5.33
CA VAL A 103 5.02 11.13 -6.37
C VAL A 103 3.68 10.38 -6.27
N ASN A 104 3.15 9.90 -7.40
CA ASN A 104 1.99 9.01 -7.39
C ASN A 104 2.44 7.59 -7.07
N HIS A 105 1.71 6.93 -6.20
CA HIS A 105 1.87 5.50 -5.93
C HIS A 105 0.51 4.89 -5.54
N SER A 106 0.46 3.62 -5.13
CA SER A 106 -0.76 2.95 -4.67
C SER A 106 -1.21 3.37 -3.26
N ILE A 107 -0.50 4.26 -2.61
CA ILE A 107 -0.80 4.83 -1.29
C ILE A 107 -0.68 6.36 -1.34
N PRO A 108 -1.56 7.12 -0.65
CA PRO A 108 -1.40 8.57 -0.52
C PRO A 108 -0.11 8.97 0.17
N ASP A 109 0.30 10.22 -0.02
CA ASP A 109 1.45 10.83 0.65
C ASP A 109 2.82 10.23 0.29
N ALA A 110 2.92 9.46 -0.80
CA ALA A 110 4.20 8.97 -1.27
C ALA A 110 5.09 10.13 -1.75
N ILE A 111 6.37 10.05 -1.43
CA ILE A 111 7.37 11.06 -1.78
C ILE A 111 8.62 10.48 -2.43
N GLY A 112 9.22 11.27 -3.31
CA GLY A 112 10.62 11.15 -3.66
C GLY A 112 11.48 12.14 -2.87
N VAL A 113 12.79 11.96 -2.93
CA VAL A 113 13.77 12.77 -2.16
C VAL A 113 14.92 13.18 -3.06
N PHE A 114 15.23 14.46 -3.06
CA PHE A 114 16.43 15.00 -3.69
C PHE A 114 17.45 15.38 -2.62
N PHE A 115 18.59 14.72 -2.62
CA PHE A 115 19.68 14.99 -1.71
C PHE A 115 20.73 15.87 -2.37
N THR A 116 21.12 16.94 -1.68
CA THR A 116 22.24 17.81 -2.08
C THR A 116 23.36 17.66 -1.06
N SER A 117 24.57 17.42 -1.54
CA SER A 117 25.75 17.30 -0.70
C SER A 117 26.98 17.89 -1.39
N PRO A 118 28.11 18.12 -0.68
CA PRO A 118 29.36 18.53 -1.31
C PRO A 118 29.93 17.54 -2.32
N ALA A 119 29.54 16.25 -2.24
CA ALA A 119 29.99 15.18 -3.15
C ALA A 119 29.11 15.05 -4.40
N GLY A 120 27.99 15.76 -4.48
CA GLY A 120 27.04 15.71 -5.58
C GLY A 120 25.59 15.55 -5.13
N ASN A 121 24.69 15.47 -6.09
CA ASN A 121 23.26 15.40 -5.87
C ASN A 121 22.72 14.01 -6.19
N VAL A 122 21.83 13.48 -5.34
CA VAL A 122 21.20 12.20 -5.51
C VAL A 122 19.70 12.37 -5.59
N LEU A 123 19.06 11.87 -6.65
CA LEU A 123 17.63 11.78 -6.76
C LEU A 123 17.18 10.35 -6.40
N HIS A 124 16.35 10.21 -5.39
CA HIS A 124 15.67 8.98 -5.04
C HIS A 124 14.18 9.12 -5.31
N THR A 125 13.63 8.35 -6.24
CA THR A 125 12.23 8.52 -6.67
C THR A 125 11.22 8.06 -5.61
N GLY A 126 11.62 7.21 -4.67
CA GLY A 126 10.66 6.35 -3.98
C GLY A 126 9.99 5.41 -4.97
N ASP A 127 8.94 4.73 -4.55
CA ASP A 127 8.07 3.98 -5.46
C ASP A 127 7.11 4.95 -6.12
N PHE A 128 7.00 4.87 -7.45
CA PHE A 128 6.21 5.85 -8.18
C PHE A 128 5.60 5.31 -9.47
N LYS A 129 4.58 6.00 -9.95
CA LYS A 129 4.09 6.00 -11.32
C LYS A 129 3.72 7.42 -11.75
N LEU A 130 3.34 7.62 -13.00
CA LEU A 130 2.90 8.90 -13.53
C LEU A 130 1.40 8.85 -13.83
N ASP A 131 0.57 8.95 -12.78
CA ASP A 131 -0.88 8.95 -12.93
C ASP A 131 -1.39 10.36 -13.26
N GLN A 132 -2.05 10.51 -14.43
CA GLN A 132 -2.58 11.79 -14.89
C GLN A 132 -3.99 12.08 -14.34
N SER A 133 -4.61 11.12 -13.66
CA SER A 133 -5.91 11.26 -13.01
C SER A 133 -5.91 10.56 -11.64
N PRO A 134 -5.01 10.98 -10.74
CA PRO A 134 -4.86 10.37 -9.43
C PRO A 134 -6.11 10.54 -8.58
N ILE A 135 -6.41 9.55 -7.74
CA ILE A 135 -7.64 9.49 -6.94
C ILE A 135 -7.74 10.65 -5.94
N ASP A 136 -6.61 11.06 -5.38
CA ASP A 136 -6.51 12.16 -4.41
C ASP A 136 -6.25 13.53 -5.05
N GLY A 137 -6.13 13.59 -6.38
CA GLY A 137 -5.83 14.82 -7.13
C GLY A 137 -4.38 15.29 -6.99
N VAL A 138 -3.51 14.55 -6.31
CA VAL A 138 -2.09 14.91 -6.15
C VAL A 138 -1.27 14.27 -7.25
N HIS A 139 -0.65 15.08 -8.10
CA HIS A 139 0.20 14.62 -9.20
C HIS A 139 1.66 14.50 -8.76
N THR A 140 2.43 13.67 -9.48
CA THR A 140 3.90 13.71 -9.40
C THR A 140 4.39 15.11 -9.75
N ASP A 141 5.28 15.67 -8.92
CA ASP A 141 5.79 17.03 -9.09
C ASP A 141 6.88 17.10 -10.17
N PHE A 142 6.44 17.20 -11.43
CA PHE A 142 7.33 17.39 -12.58
C PHE A 142 8.11 18.70 -12.51
N GLY A 143 7.56 19.74 -11.87
CA GLY A 143 8.25 21.01 -11.67
C GLY A 143 9.47 20.84 -10.77
N ALA A 144 9.36 20.05 -9.72
CA ALA A 144 10.49 19.70 -8.86
C ALA A 144 11.53 18.87 -9.64
N LEU A 145 11.12 17.86 -10.39
CA LEU A 145 12.04 17.03 -11.20
C LEU A 145 12.83 17.90 -12.19
N ALA A 146 12.17 18.76 -12.96
CA ALA A 146 12.84 19.68 -13.90
C ALA A 146 13.81 20.64 -13.18
N ARG A 147 13.47 21.12 -11.99
CA ARG A 147 14.35 21.96 -11.18
C ARG A 147 15.58 21.19 -10.70
N PHE A 148 15.43 19.92 -10.26
CA PHE A 148 16.52 19.06 -9.84
C PHE A 148 17.45 18.70 -11.01
N ALA A 149 16.89 18.40 -12.18
CA ALA A 149 17.67 18.19 -13.40
C ALA A 149 18.54 19.40 -13.74
N LYS A 150 17.98 20.63 -13.63
CA LYS A 150 18.75 21.87 -13.85
C LYS A 150 19.85 22.07 -12.82
N GLN A 151 19.68 21.59 -11.58
CA GLN A 151 20.74 21.63 -10.55
C GLN A 151 21.82 20.56 -10.79
N GLY A 152 21.56 19.60 -11.64
CA GLY A 152 22.43 18.46 -11.95
C GLY A 152 22.20 17.30 -10.99
N VAL A 153 21.92 16.13 -11.54
CA VAL A 153 21.76 14.85 -10.83
C VAL A 153 23.00 14.00 -11.04
N THR A 154 23.76 13.74 -9.98
CA THR A 154 24.97 12.89 -10.04
C THR A 154 24.60 11.43 -10.04
N LEU A 155 23.59 11.05 -9.25
CA LEU A 155 23.09 9.67 -9.14
C LEU A 155 21.56 9.69 -9.06
N MET A 156 20.91 8.86 -9.87
CA MET A 156 19.48 8.59 -9.77
C MET A 156 19.26 7.17 -9.23
N MET A 157 18.52 7.06 -8.14
CA MET A 157 18.03 5.82 -7.55
C MET A 157 16.54 5.71 -7.86
N SER A 158 16.18 4.94 -8.88
CA SER A 158 14.80 4.86 -9.37
C SER A 158 14.14 3.54 -9.03
N ASP A 159 12.85 3.59 -8.69
CA ASP A 159 11.96 2.44 -8.79
C ASP A 159 12.03 1.85 -10.20
N SER A 160 12.19 0.55 -10.28
CA SER A 160 12.25 -0.20 -11.55
C SER A 160 11.40 -1.47 -11.51
N THR A 161 10.53 -1.60 -10.51
CA THR A 161 9.72 -2.80 -10.24
C THR A 161 8.89 -3.24 -11.44
N ASN A 162 8.35 -2.29 -12.21
CA ASN A 162 7.50 -2.56 -13.37
C ASN A 162 8.18 -2.22 -14.73
N ALA A 163 9.51 -2.11 -14.73
CA ALA A 163 10.31 -1.68 -15.90
C ALA A 163 10.21 -2.61 -17.12
N THR A 164 9.86 -3.87 -16.92
CA THR A 164 9.67 -4.85 -18.00
C THR A 164 8.35 -4.68 -18.76
N ASN A 165 7.41 -3.91 -18.23
CA ASN A 165 6.17 -3.56 -18.92
C ASN A 165 6.47 -2.44 -19.94
N PRO A 166 6.23 -2.66 -21.26
CA PRO A 166 6.66 -1.72 -22.30
C PRO A 166 5.83 -0.45 -22.42
N ASN A 167 4.67 -0.37 -21.77
CA ASN A 167 3.72 0.73 -21.91
C ASN A 167 3.77 1.71 -20.72
N PHE A 168 2.73 2.55 -20.61
CA PHE A 168 2.43 3.33 -19.42
C PHE A 168 1.57 2.53 -18.44
N THR A 169 1.74 2.75 -17.17
CA THR A 169 0.87 2.19 -16.14
C THR A 169 -0.50 2.88 -16.18
N PRO A 170 -1.61 2.14 -16.28
CA PRO A 170 -2.94 2.74 -16.28
C PRO A 170 -3.24 3.49 -14.97
N SER A 171 -4.16 4.48 -15.07
CA SER A 171 -4.62 5.22 -13.88
C SER A 171 -5.39 4.31 -12.91
N GLU A 172 -5.21 4.57 -11.63
CA GLU A 172 -5.96 3.92 -10.56
C GLU A 172 -7.48 4.20 -10.69
N ALA A 173 -7.87 5.35 -11.24
CA ALA A 173 -9.28 5.71 -11.48
C ALA A 173 -10.05 4.70 -12.34
N GLU A 174 -9.38 3.96 -13.23
CA GLU A 174 -10.02 2.94 -14.07
C GLU A 174 -10.52 1.74 -13.25
N VAL A 175 -9.82 1.41 -12.18
CA VAL A 175 -10.25 0.31 -11.29
C VAL A 175 -11.53 0.68 -10.58
N GLY A 176 -11.67 1.92 -10.13
CA GLY A 176 -12.91 2.39 -9.49
C GLY A 176 -14.14 2.21 -10.35
N LYS A 177 -14.03 2.49 -11.67
CA LYS A 177 -15.13 2.26 -12.64
C LYS A 177 -15.48 0.78 -12.76
N THR A 178 -14.47 -0.09 -12.76
CA THR A 178 -14.68 -1.54 -12.84
C THR A 178 -15.34 -2.07 -11.57
N LEU A 179 -14.88 -1.65 -10.40
CA LEU A 179 -15.48 -2.02 -9.12
C LEU A 179 -16.95 -1.58 -9.04
N ASP A 180 -17.24 -0.34 -9.42
CA ASP A 180 -18.59 0.20 -9.44
C ASP A 180 -19.53 -0.65 -10.32
N LYS A 181 -19.08 -1.01 -11.53
CA LYS A 181 -19.84 -1.88 -12.44
C LYS A 181 -20.09 -3.26 -11.85
N ILE A 182 -19.09 -3.90 -11.22
CA ILE A 182 -19.26 -5.23 -10.63
C ILE A 182 -20.21 -5.15 -9.44
N ILE A 183 -20.05 -4.16 -8.55
CA ILE A 183 -20.89 -3.99 -7.37
C ILE A 183 -22.36 -3.70 -7.77
N SER A 184 -22.58 -2.89 -8.81
CA SER A 184 -23.93 -2.57 -9.28
C SER A 184 -24.69 -3.75 -9.88
N THR A 185 -23.98 -4.72 -10.45
CA THR A 185 -24.58 -5.91 -11.08
C THR A 185 -24.66 -7.12 -10.15
N ALA A 186 -23.94 -7.11 -9.04
CA ALA A 186 -23.92 -8.20 -8.08
C ALA A 186 -25.28 -8.33 -7.36
N LYS A 187 -25.89 -9.53 -7.44
CA LYS A 187 -27.20 -9.83 -6.82
C LYS A 187 -27.11 -10.15 -5.34
N GLY A 188 -25.98 -10.66 -4.89
CA GLY A 188 -25.71 -11.04 -3.52
C GLY A 188 -24.62 -10.19 -2.89
N ARG A 189 -23.94 -10.75 -1.90
CA ARG A 189 -22.84 -10.15 -1.20
C ARG A 189 -21.64 -9.95 -2.11
N VAL A 190 -20.94 -8.83 -1.92
CA VAL A 190 -19.67 -8.55 -2.57
C VAL A 190 -18.56 -8.58 -1.54
N ILE A 191 -17.52 -9.37 -1.78
CA ILE A 191 -16.31 -9.49 -0.94
C ILE A 191 -15.13 -9.02 -1.77
N ILE A 192 -14.39 -8.03 -1.28
CA ILE A 192 -13.24 -7.45 -1.99
C ILE A 192 -11.99 -7.60 -1.15
N ALA A 193 -11.05 -8.40 -1.64
CA ALA A 193 -9.73 -8.51 -1.04
C ALA A 193 -8.73 -7.58 -1.72
N SER A 194 -8.04 -6.77 -0.92
CA SER A 194 -6.99 -5.86 -1.38
C SER A 194 -5.84 -5.77 -0.37
N PHE A 195 -4.76 -5.10 -0.75
CA PHE A 195 -3.73 -4.74 0.23
C PHE A 195 -4.28 -3.75 1.26
N ALA A 196 -4.01 -4.00 2.52
CA ALA A 196 -4.47 -3.15 3.61
C ALA A 196 -3.83 -1.75 3.62
N SER A 197 -2.70 -1.57 2.95
CA SER A 197 -2.03 -0.28 2.78
C SER A 197 -2.49 0.49 1.54
N HIS A 198 -3.30 -0.12 0.67
CA HIS A 198 -3.77 0.52 -0.57
C HIS A 198 -4.97 1.43 -0.30
N ILE A 199 -4.75 2.57 0.37
CA ILE A 199 -5.81 3.48 0.84
C ILE A 199 -6.64 4.05 -0.32
N HIS A 200 -6.03 4.34 -1.47
CA HIS A 200 -6.77 4.76 -2.68
C HIS A 200 -7.80 3.72 -3.12
N ARG A 201 -7.44 2.42 -3.10
CA ARG A 201 -8.36 1.34 -3.42
C ARG A 201 -9.48 1.22 -2.39
N MET A 202 -9.15 1.40 -1.10
CA MET A 202 -10.15 1.40 -0.04
C MET A 202 -11.16 2.53 -0.26
N GLN A 203 -10.72 3.73 -0.64
CA GLN A 203 -11.62 4.84 -0.98
C GLN A 203 -12.53 4.50 -2.16
N GLN A 204 -11.98 3.92 -3.24
CA GLN A 204 -12.76 3.51 -4.39
C GLN A 204 -13.82 2.45 -4.06
N ILE A 205 -13.47 1.49 -3.20
CA ILE A 205 -14.42 0.47 -2.71
C ILE A 205 -15.54 1.14 -1.90
N CYS A 206 -15.20 2.04 -0.98
CA CYS A 206 -16.17 2.78 -0.18
C CYS A 206 -17.13 3.60 -1.06
N ASP A 207 -16.56 4.35 -2.01
CA ASP A 207 -17.34 5.20 -2.91
C ASP A 207 -18.29 4.37 -3.80
N ALA A 208 -17.80 3.26 -4.35
CA ALA A 208 -18.60 2.37 -5.19
C ALA A 208 -19.72 1.68 -4.37
N ALA A 209 -19.41 1.23 -3.15
CA ALA A 209 -20.40 0.63 -2.26
C ALA A 209 -21.54 1.63 -1.94
N VAL A 210 -21.18 2.84 -1.50
CA VAL A 210 -22.14 3.89 -1.13
C VAL A 210 -22.99 4.33 -2.33
N ARG A 211 -22.39 4.53 -3.52
CA ARG A 211 -23.15 4.85 -4.74
C ARG A 211 -24.19 3.79 -5.10
N ASN A 212 -23.90 2.53 -4.78
CA ASN A 212 -24.82 1.41 -5.03
C ASN A 212 -25.72 1.08 -3.83
N GLY A 213 -25.86 2.00 -2.86
CA GLY A 213 -26.73 1.84 -1.69
C GLY A 213 -26.29 0.79 -0.70
N ARG A 214 -25.02 0.34 -0.78
CA ARG A 214 -24.46 -0.68 0.11
C ARG A 214 -23.58 -0.04 1.17
N LYS A 215 -23.60 -0.60 2.37
CA LYS A 215 -22.64 -0.26 3.43
C LYS A 215 -21.32 -1.00 3.22
N VAL A 216 -20.27 -0.59 3.94
CA VAL A 216 -18.96 -1.24 3.90
C VAL A 216 -18.68 -1.89 5.25
N ALA A 217 -18.35 -3.18 5.21
CA ALA A 217 -17.84 -3.90 6.36
C ALA A 217 -16.35 -4.17 6.17
N VAL A 218 -15.58 -4.16 7.24
CA VAL A 218 -14.13 -4.33 7.18
C VAL A 218 -13.70 -5.49 8.07
N THR A 219 -12.88 -6.40 7.53
CA THR A 219 -12.32 -7.53 8.29
C THR A 219 -10.86 -7.80 7.94
N GLY A 220 -10.14 -8.41 8.89
CA GLY A 220 -8.69 -8.58 8.84
C GLY A 220 -7.97 -7.51 9.63
N ARG A 221 -7.04 -7.92 10.52
CA ARG A 221 -6.40 -7.04 11.50
C ARG A 221 -5.82 -5.77 10.88
N SER A 222 -4.94 -5.92 9.91
CA SER A 222 -4.28 -4.78 9.24
C SER A 222 -5.26 -3.91 8.43
N MET A 223 -6.31 -4.51 7.84
CA MET A 223 -7.34 -3.76 7.11
C MET A 223 -8.12 -2.86 8.06
N VAL A 224 -8.58 -3.38 9.20
CA VAL A 224 -9.29 -2.60 10.22
C VAL A 224 -8.39 -1.48 10.76
N GLN A 225 -7.17 -1.81 11.15
CA GLN A 225 -6.21 -0.83 11.72
C GLN A 225 -5.89 0.30 10.72
N ASN A 226 -5.61 -0.03 9.46
CA ASN A 226 -5.28 0.97 8.45
C ASN A 226 -6.51 1.81 8.04
N THR A 227 -7.70 1.20 8.04
CA THR A 227 -8.97 1.94 7.88
C THR A 227 -9.12 3.01 8.95
N ASP A 228 -8.92 2.65 10.22
CA ASP A 228 -9.04 3.59 11.35
C ASP A 228 -7.98 4.70 11.27
N ILE A 229 -6.74 4.35 10.97
CA ILE A 229 -5.66 5.32 10.81
C ILE A 229 -5.96 6.28 9.65
N ALA A 230 -6.33 5.77 8.49
CA ALA A 230 -6.59 6.57 7.31
C ALA A 230 -7.80 7.50 7.50
N ARG A 231 -8.88 7.03 8.15
CA ARG A 231 -10.05 7.86 8.50
C ARG A 231 -9.67 8.97 9.49
N ARG A 232 -9.02 8.62 10.58
CA ARG A 232 -8.58 9.59 11.61
C ARG A 232 -7.70 10.68 11.05
N LEU A 233 -6.83 10.37 10.08
CA LEU A 233 -5.91 11.30 9.46
C LEU A 233 -6.51 12.06 8.26
N GLY A 234 -7.71 11.68 7.80
CA GLY A 234 -8.45 12.32 6.71
C GLY A 234 -8.09 11.83 5.30
N TYR A 235 -7.43 10.66 5.18
CA TYR A 235 -7.09 10.03 3.88
C TYR A 235 -8.14 9.03 3.38
N LEU A 236 -9.06 8.61 4.24
CA LEU A 236 -10.20 7.78 3.88
C LEU A 236 -11.48 8.45 4.35
N ASN A 237 -12.35 8.76 3.41
CA ASN A 237 -13.63 9.43 3.67
C ASN A 237 -14.77 8.43 3.52
N ILE A 238 -15.37 8.05 4.64
CA ILE A 238 -16.60 7.27 4.72
C ILE A 238 -17.32 7.65 6.01
N SER A 239 -18.64 7.89 5.90
CA SER A 239 -19.45 8.22 7.08
C SER A 239 -19.62 7.01 7.99
N ASP A 240 -19.80 7.26 9.30
CA ASP A 240 -20.03 6.18 10.29
C ASP A 240 -21.31 5.38 9.97
N ASN A 241 -22.32 6.01 9.37
CA ASN A 241 -23.55 5.32 8.97
C ASN A 241 -23.35 4.30 7.83
N ASN A 242 -22.28 4.45 7.06
CA ASN A 242 -21.94 3.58 5.93
C ASN A 242 -20.84 2.56 6.26
N LEU A 243 -20.25 2.64 7.45
CA LEU A 243 -19.24 1.69 7.92
C LEU A 243 -19.85 0.78 8.98
N ILE A 244 -19.65 -0.53 8.84
CA ILE A 244 -20.17 -1.55 9.74
C ILE A 244 -19.00 -2.37 10.28
N ASP A 245 -19.03 -2.72 11.56
CA ASP A 245 -18.12 -3.75 12.07
C ASP A 245 -18.50 -5.11 11.48
N ALA A 246 -17.51 -5.89 11.03
CA ALA A 246 -17.76 -7.22 10.49
C ALA A 246 -18.39 -8.20 11.50
N TYR A 247 -18.34 -7.90 12.80
CA TYR A 247 -19.03 -8.67 13.85
C TYR A 247 -20.52 -8.32 13.93
N ASP A 248 -20.94 -7.17 13.43
CA ASP A 248 -22.33 -6.66 13.48
C ASP A 248 -23.14 -6.98 12.20
N LEU A 249 -22.59 -7.81 11.30
CA LEU A 249 -23.24 -8.19 10.04
C LEU A 249 -24.46 -9.12 10.25
N LYS A 250 -24.63 -9.70 11.44
CA LYS A 250 -25.74 -10.61 11.72
C LYS A 250 -27.09 -9.90 11.57
N GLY A 251 -27.92 -10.39 10.65
CA GLY A 251 -29.25 -9.83 10.36
C GLY A 251 -29.27 -8.73 9.31
N ILE A 252 -28.13 -8.33 8.75
CA ILE A 252 -28.07 -7.46 7.59
C ILE A 252 -28.13 -8.31 6.33
N PRO A 253 -29.08 -8.05 5.40
CA PRO A 253 -29.12 -8.76 4.12
C PRO A 253 -27.81 -8.67 3.36
N SER A 254 -27.39 -9.80 2.75
CA SER A 254 -26.08 -9.91 2.12
C SER A 254 -25.86 -8.96 0.94
N ASP A 255 -26.92 -8.55 0.27
CA ASP A 255 -26.93 -7.58 -0.82
C ASP A 255 -26.82 -6.11 -0.36
N GLN A 256 -26.88 -5.84 0.95
CA GLN A 256 -26.83 -4.49 1.51
C GLN A 256 -25.43 -4.05 1.97
N TYR A 257 -24.43 -4.88 1.81
CA TYR A 257 -23.05 -4.51 2.16
C TYR A 257 -22.01 -5.05 1.21
N VAL A 258 -20.85 -4.39 1.22
CA VAL A 258 -19.60 -4.83 0.62
C VAL A 258 -18.64 -5.17 1.75
N LEU A 259 -18.06 -6.36 1.73
CA LEU A 259 -17.04 -6.76 2.70
C LEU A 259 -15.64 -6.50 2.15
N MET A 260 -14.92 -5.58 2.73
CA MET A 260 -13.51 -5.32 2.42
C MET A 260 -12.60 -6.12 3.37
N CYS A 261 -11.64 -6.87 2.82
CA CYS A 261 -10.82 -7.79 3.62
C CYS A 261 -9.36 -7.89 3.14
N THR A 262 -8.51 -8.47 3.99
CA THR A 262 -7.15 -8.89 3.65
C THR A 262 -7.15 -10.23 2.94
N GLY A 263 -6.02 -10.61 2.33
CA GLY A 263 -5.81 -11.94 1.74
C GLY A 263 -5.75 -11.96 0.24
N SER A 264 -5.47 -10.81 -0.38
CA SER A 264 -5.30 -10.68 -1.82
C SER A 264 -4.08 -11.43 -2.36
N GLN A 265 -3.16 -11.85 -1.49
CA GLN A 265 -1.95 -12.62 -1.82
C GLN A 265 -2.07 -14.12 -1.45
N GLY A 266 -3.23 -14.55 -0.99
CA GLY A 266 -3.48 -15.95 -0.63
C GLY A 266 -2.80 -16.39 0.66
N GLU A 267 -2.43 -15.49 1.53
CA GLU A 267 -1.78 -15.77 2.81
C GLU A 267 -2.70 -16.67 3.67
N PRO A 268 -2.22 -17.80 4.20
CA PRO A 268 -3.08 -18.82 4.84
C PRO A 268 -3.90 -18.32 6.02
N LEU A 269 -3.38 -17.34 6.77
CA LEU A 269 -4.04 -16.76 7.95
C LEU A 269 -4.82 -15.48 7.66
N SER A 270 -4.88 -15.05 6.40
CA SER A 270 -5.63 -13.87 5.98
C SER A 270 -7.14 -14.06 6.10
N ALA A 271 -7.88 -12.95 6.10
CA ALA A 271 -9.34 -13.01 6.20
C ALA A 271 -9.95 -13.77 5.01
N LEU A 272 -9.57 -13.46 3.75
CA LEU A 272 -10.13 -14.15 2.58
C LEU A 272 -9.80 -15.66 2.57
N ALA A 273 -8.56 -16.05 2.87
CA ALA A 273 -8.18 -17.48 2.90
C ALA A 273 -8.98 -18.27 3.95
N ARG A 274 -9.22 -17.66 5.12
CA ARG A 274 -10.05 -18.26 6.17
C ARG A 274 -11.52 -18.31 5.80
N ILE A 275 -12.05 -17.31 5.12
CA ILE A 275 -13.41 -17.29 4.59
C ILE A 275 -13.56 -18.40 3.53
N ALA A 276 -12.65 -18.48 2.56
CA ALA A 276 -12.65 -19.47 1.49
C ALA A 276 -12.49 -20.91 1.97
N SER A 277 -11.83 -21.14 3.11
CA SER A 277 -11.67 -22.47 3.74
C SER A 277 -12.74 -22.82 4.78
N GLY A 278 -13.71 -21.93 5.01
CA GLY A 278 -14.74 -22.11 6.05
C GLY A 278 -14.25 -21.95 7.49
N ASN A 279 -13.04 -21.40 7.67
CA ASN A 279 -12.40 -21.25 9.00
C ASN A 279 -12.55 -19.83 9.58
N HIS A 280 -13.30 -18.94 8.92
CA HIS A 280 -13.58 -17.62 9.47
C HIS A 280 -14.70 -17.70 10.52
N LYS A 281 -14.56 -16.97 11.63
CA LYS A 281 -15.46 -17.09 12.79
C LYS A 281 -16.91 -16.70 12.51
N THR A 282 -17.13 -15.73 11.65
CA THR A 282 -18.44 -15.06 11.46
C THR A 282 -18.90 -15.00 10.02
N ILE A 283 -18.04 -15.25 9.06
CA ILE A 283 -18.31 -15.10 7.63
C ILE A 283 -18.01 -16.41 6.92
N SER A 284 -18.96 -16.91 6.15
CA SER A 284 -18.85 -18.04 5.22
C SER A 284 -19.14 -17.59 3.80
N ILE A 285 -18.55 -18.22 2.80
CA ILE A 285 -18.94 -18.04 1.40
C ILE A 285 -20.23 -18.78 1.13
N GLU A 286 -21.09 -18.18 0.33
CA GLU A 286 -22.34 -18.75 -0.16
C GLU A 286 -22.32 -18.79 -1.69
N GLU A 287 -23.10 -19.70 -2.27
CA GLU A 287 -23.29 -19.76 -3.71
C GLU A 287 -23.88 -18.44 -4.22
N GLY A 288 -23.28 -17.88 -5.28
CA GLY A 288 -23.70 -16.60 -5.84
C GLY A 288 -23.06 -15.37 -5.19
N ASP A 289 -22.21 -15.53 -4.16
CA ASP A 289 -21.37 -14.41 -3.68
C ASP A 289 -20.42 -13.94 -4.78
N THR A 290 -20.23 -12.64 -4.88
CA THR A 290 -19.24 -12.05 -5.78
C THR A 290 -17.95 -11.77 -4.99
N VAL A 291 -16.83 -12.36 -5.42
CA VAL A 291 -15.54 -12.15 -4.78
C VAL A 291 -14.58 -11.48 -5.75
N ILE A 292 -14.00 -10.35 -5.34
CA ILE A 292 -13.04 -9.57 -6.14
C ILE A 292 -11.66 -9.65 -5.47
N ILE A 293 -10.67 -10.19 -6.19
CA ILE A 293 -9.26 -10.17 -5.77
C ILE A 293 -8.61 -8.96 -6.44
N SER A 294 -8.63 -7.83 -5.72
CA SER A 294 -8.21 -6.52 -6.20
C SER A 294 -6.71 -6.31 -6.00
N ALA A 295 -5.91 -7.27 -6.47
CA ALA A 295 -4.46 -7.27 -6.44
C ALA A 295 -3.89 -8.12 -7.57
N THR A 296 -2.60 -7.91 -7.89
CA THR A 296 -1.80 -8.86 -8.66
C THR A 296 -0.98 -9.70 -7.67
N PRO A 297 -0.88 -11.02 -7.84
CA PRO A 297 0.03 -11.82 -7.04
C PRO A 297 1.46 -11.28 -7.11
N VAL A 298 2.09 -11.12 -5.96
CA VAL A 298 3.53 -10.87 -5.88
C VAL A 298 4.24 -12.15 -6.36
N PRO A 299 5.37 -12.06 -7.08
CA PRO A 299 6.14 -13.23 -7.49
C PRO A 299 6.33 -14.22 -6.32
N GLY A 300 6.01 -15.49 -6.54
CA GLY A 300 6.00 -16.54 -5.52
C GLY A 300 4.62 -16.84 -4.91
N ASN A 301 3.66 -15.93 -4.96
CA ASN A 301 2.32 -16.09 -4.36
C ASN A 301 1.26 -16.63 -5.34
N GLU A 302 1.59 -16.87 -6.60
CA GLU A 302 0.63 -17.28 -7.63
C GLU A 302 -0.12 -18.57 -7.25
N LYS A 303 0.60 -19.55 -6.72
CA LYS A 303 0.00 -20.83 -6.28
C LYS A 303 -0.94 -20.64 -5.09
N ALA A 304 -0.60 -19.76 -4.16
CA ALA A 304 -1.43 -19.47 -2.99
C ALA A 304 -2.74 -18.79 -3.39
N VAL A 305 -2.65 -17.76 -4.23
CA VAL A 305 -3.82 -17.06 -4.77
C VAL A 305 -4.70 -18.00 -5.59
N THR A 306 -4.11 -18.82 -6.47
CA THR A 306 -4.85 -19.82 -7.27
C THR A 306 -5.62 -20.82 -6.38
N ARG A 307 -5.04 -21.26 -5.27
CA ARG A 307 -5.74 -22.14 -4.32
C ARG A 307 -6.97 -21.46 -3.73
N VAL A 308 -6.86 -20.19 -3.33
CA VAL A 308 -7.99 -19.43 -2.80
C VAL A 308 -9.08 -19.28 -3.86
N VAL A 309 -8.72 -18.86 -5.09
CA VAL A 309 -9.66 -18.76 -6.23
C VAL A 309 -10.39 -20.08 -6.47
N ASN A 310 -9.66 -21.20 -6.52
CA ASN A 310 -10.26 -22.52 -6.72
C ASN A 310 -11.20 -22.94 -5.57
N SER A 311 -10.85 -22.60 -4.33
CA SER A 311 -11.71 -22.87 -3.18
C SER A 311 -13.01 -22.09 -3.24
N LEU A 312 -12.95 -20.79 -3.61
CA LEU A 312 -14.11 -19.93 -3.79
C LEU A 312 -15.02 -20.45 -4.95
N ALA A 313 -14.41 -20.78 -6.09
CA ALA A 313 -15.14 -21.28 -7.25
C ALA A 313 -15.85 -22.62 -6.97
N LYS A 314 -15.24 -23.52 -6.18
CA LYS A 314 -15.86 -24.79 -5.77
C LYS A 314 -17.12 -24.60 -4.94
N ILE A 315 -17.25 -23.51 -4.20
CA ILE A 315 -18.44 -23.18 -3.40
C ILE A 315 -19.54 -22.51 -4.27
N GLY A 316 -19.20 -22.11 -5.50
CA GLY A 316 -20.12 -21.41 -6.41
C GLY A 316 -20.05 -19.90 -6.34
N ALA A 317 -18.97 -19.32 -5.80
CA ALA A 317 -18.74 -17.89 -5.83
C ALA A 317 -18.35 -17.42 -7.24
N ASP A 318 -18.81 -16.22 -7.61
CA ASP A 318 -18.43 -15.54 -8.85
C ASP A 318 -17.15 -14.70 -8.62
N VAL A 319 -16.00 -15.26 -9.04
CA VAL A 319 -14.69 -14.68 -8.72
C VAL A 319 -14.19 -13.79 -9.84
N TYR A 320 -13.80 -12.56 -9.50
CA TYR A 320 -13.15 -11.58 -10.37
C TYR A 320 -11.70 -11.37 -9.91
N ASP A 321 -10.77 -11.60 -10.79
CA ASP A 321 -9.36 -11.27 -10.65
C ASP A 321 -8.86 -10.47 -11.87
N LYS A 322 -7.54 -10.20 -11.95
CA LYS A 322 -6.94 -9.46 -13.07
C LYS A 322 -7.12 -10.12 -14.44
N SER A 323 -7.38 -11.43 -14.49
CA SER A 323 -7.59 -12.16 -15.75
C SER A 323 -8.98 -11.90 -16.34
N ARG A 324 -9.96 -11.62 -15.48
CA ARG A 324 -11.37 -11.47 -15.85
C ARG A 324 -11.81 -10.00 -15.96
N ALA A 325 -11.24 -9.12 -15.15
CA ALA A 325 -11.59 -7.70 -15.16
C ALA A 325 -10.41 -6.84 -14.65
N ARG A 326 -10.38 -5.56 -15.03
CA ARG A 326 -9.37 -4.62 -14.55
C ARG A 326 -9.65 -4.21 -13.09
N VAL A 327 -9.49 -5.15 -12.18
CA VAL A 327 -9.68 -4.95 -10.74
C VAL A 327 -8.42 -4.49 -10.01
N HIS A 328 -7.30 -4.39 -10.74
CA HIS A 328 -6.02 -3.91 -10.21
C HIS A 328 -5.18 -3.27 -11.32
N VAL A 329 -4.40 -2.27 -10.95
CA VAL A 329 -3.32 -1.68 -11.73
C VAL A 329 -2.07 -1.55 -10.85
N SER A 330 -0.88 -1.56 -11.47
CA SER A 330 0.37 -1.40 -10.72
C SER A 330 0.46 -0.02 -10.09
N GLY A 331 1.12 0.07 -8.93
CA GLY A 331 1.55 1.32 -8.32
C GLY A 331 2.89 1.84 -8.85
N HIS A 332 3.56 1.07 -9.72
CA HIS A 332 4.92 1.32 -10.18
C HIS A 332 4.95 1.73 -11.66
N ALA A 333 5.90 2.60 -11.98
CA ALA A 333 6.14 3.12 -13.32
C ALA A 333 6.55 2.01 -14.29
N ALA A 334 5.93 1.99 -15.45
CA ALA A 334 6.31 1.13 -16.56
C ALA A 334 7.44 1.76 -17.41
N ALA A 335 7.94 1.05 -18.42
CA ALA A 335 9.12 1.45 -19.18
C ALA A 335 9.05 2.88 -19.75
N GLU A 336 7.91 3.28 -20.32
CA GLU A 336 7.78 4.61 -20.93
C GLU A 336 7.76 5.73 -19.89
N GLU A 337 7.22 5.49 -18.71
CA GLU A 337 7.24 6.44 -17.58
C GLU A 337 8.66 6.61 -17.05
N LEU A 338 9.42 5.52 -16.92
CA LEU A 338 10.83 5.55 -16.51
C LEU A 338 11.70 6.32 -17.54
N LYS A 339 11.51 6.05 -18.84
CA LYS A 339 12.20 6.81 -19.90
C LYS A 339 11.88 8.30 -19.86
N LEU A 340 10.60 8.65 -19.57
CA LEU A 340 10.20 10.04 -19.46
C LEU A 340 10.94 10.73 -18.31
N VAL A 341 11.01 10.13 -17.13
CA VAL A 341 11.73 10.69 -15.99
C VAL A 341 13.23 10.78 -16.24
N LEU A 342 13.82 9.79 -16.95
CA LEU A 342 15.23 9.82 -17.34
C LEU A 342 15.56 10.89 -18.39
N SER A 343 14.57 11.35 -19.15
CA SER A 343 14.75 12.36 -20.22
C SER A 343 14.59 13.81 -19.74
N ILE A 344 14.12 14.02 -18.51
CA ILE A 344 14.03 15.35 -17.87
C ILE A 344 15.43 15.81 -17.43
#